data_b4aef5fbdd4294df186ed86cd4ccef64
#
_entry.id   b4aef5fbdd4294df186ed86cd4ccef64
#
_cell.length_a   1.000
_cell.length_b   1.000
_cell.length_c   1.000
_cell.angle_alpha   90.00
_cell.angle_beta   90.00
_cell.angle_gamma   90.00
#
_symmetry.space_group_name_H-M   'P 1'
#
loop_
_entity.id
_entity.type
_entity.pdbx_description
1 polymer ?
#
loop_
_entity_poly.entity_id
_entity_poly.type
_entity_poly.pdbx_seq_one_letter_code
_entity_poly.pdbx_strand_id
1 'polypeptide(L)'
;MILAIALLIDALLGITLYMVVRIARNTAYEVVVKSNESMLERMDQTLTNLENVCYVMAYSSAVQSILTDKEVTFPLVDYHKPVRTSFAVAFACSPAIIGIGLYDNELTYLLSSGNNLFGVEPLPEDCYRISTPQYHVVVQDKATALLLVYPIYRDSRVDSVIKVKIGYLAITIGDGLLKELVEQSDHVEAVS
;
A
#
# COMPACT_ATOMS: atom_id res chain seq x y z
N MET A 1 6.94 -70.29 -1.99
CA MET A 1 6.47 -69.56 -0.82
C MET A 1 7.26 -68.25 -0.58
N ILE A 2 8.60 -68.29 -0.49
CA ILE A 2 9.47 -67.16 -0.22
C ILE A 2 9.33 -66.06 -1.28
N LEU A 3 9.27 -66.40 -2.56
CA LEU A 3 9.15 -65.43 -3.68
C LEU A 3 7.81 -64.67 -3.67
N ALA A 4 6.71 -65.31 -3.28
CA ALA A 4 5.40 -64.69 -3.17
C ALA A 4 5.33 -63.69 -2.01
N ILE A 5 6.02 -63.98 -0.90
CA ILE A 5 6.10 -63.06 0.25
C ILE A 5 6.95 -61.85 -0.10
N ALA A 6 8.07 -62.01 -0.81
CA ALA A 6 8.89 -60.90 -1.27
C ALA A 6 8.12 -59.93 -2.20
N LEU A 7 7.39 -60.47 -3.19
CA LEU A 7 6.55 -59.69 -4.09
C LEU A 7 5.44 -58.92 -3.36
N LEU A 8 4.88 -59.49 -2.31
CA LEU A 8 3.83 -58.87 -1.52
C LEU A 8 4.38 -57.69 -0.66
N ILE A 9 5.60 -57.87 -0.15
CA ILE A 9 6.31 -56.81 0.59
C ILE A 9 6.67 -55.64 -0.34
N ASP A 10 7.19 -55.94 -1.53
CA ASP A 10 7.55 -54.89 -2.51
C ASP A 10 6.30 -54.10 -2.99
N ALA A 11 5.18 -54.79 -3.21
CA ALA A 11 3.93 -54.16 -3.56
C ALA A 11 3.40 -53.25 -2.44
N LEU A 12 3.47 -53.70 -1.19
CA LEU A 12 3.09 -52.92 -0.01
C LEU A 12 4.00 -51.68 0.16
N LEU A 13 5.31 -51.84 -0.01
CA LEU A 13 6.27 -50.74 0.02
C LEU A 13 5.99 -49.70 -1.09
N GLY A 14 5.71 -50.15 -2.30
CA GLY A 14 5.35 -49.29 -3.42
C GLY A 14 4.07 -48.45 -3.15
N ILE A 15 3.02 -49.10 -2.60
CA ILE A 15 1.76 -48.41 -2.26
C ILE A 15 1.98 -47.40 -1.14
N THR A 16 2.72 -47.76 -0.10
CA THR A 16 3.00 -46.83 1.02
C THR A 16 3.83 -45.65 0.56
N LEU A 17 4.87 -45.86 -0.24
CA LEU A 17 5.69 -44.78 -0.79
C LEU A 17 4.83 -43.84 -1.67
N TYR A 18 3.99 -44.41 -2.54
CA TYR A 18 3.08 -43.62 -3.37
C TYR A 18 2.11 -42.78 -2.53
N MET A 19 1.52 -43.33 -1.47
CA MET A 19 0.64 -42.60 -0.57
C MET A 19 1.37 -41.47 0.16
N VAL A 20 2.58 -41.72 0.66
CA VAL A 20 3.39 -40.73 1.36
C VAL A 20 3.72 -39.56 0.43
N VAL A 21 4.18 -39.84 -0.79
CA VAL A 21 4.49 -38.78 -1.78
C VAL A 21 3.25 -37.99 -2.16
N ARG A 22 2.11 -38.65 -2.35
CA ARG A 22 0.84 -38.00 -2.67
C ARG A 22 0.36 -37.07 -1.54
N ILE A 23 0.43 -37.56 -0.29
CA ILE A 23 0.05 -36.77 0.90
C ILE A 23 0.98 -35.55 1.04
N ALA A 24 2.30 -35.78 0.95
CA ALA A 24 3.29 -34.71 1.05
C ALA A 24 3.05 -33.60 -0.01
N ARG A 25 2.79 -34.01 -1.26
CA ARG A 25 2.49 -33.08 -2.36
C ARG A 25 1.21 -32.29 -2.13
N ASN A 26 0.14 -32.95 -1.67
CA ASN A 26 -1.12 -32.26 -1.39
C ASN A 26 -0.97 -31.28 -0.22
N THR A 27 -0.27 -31.69 0.84
CA THR A 27 -0.01 -30.83 2.01
C THR A 27 0.85 -29.63 1.62
N ALA A 28 1.90 -29.82 0.82
CA ALA A 28 2.71 -28.71 0.33
C ALA A 28 1.87 -27.74 -0.50
N TYR A 29 1.03 -28.22 -1.40
CA TYR A 29 0.13 -27.38 -2.19
C TYR A 29 -0.84 -26.58 -1.31
N GLU A 30 -1.48 -27.21 -0.32
CA GLU A 30 -2.38 -26.53 0.62
C GLU A 30 -1.67 -25.45 1.45
N VAL A 31 -0.43 -25.69 1.85
CA VAL A 31 0.39 -24.72 2.59
C VAL A 31 0.67 -23.50 1.72
N VAL A 32 1.07 -23.71 0.45
CA VAL A 32 1.35 -22.61 -0.49
C VAL A 32 0.10 -21.79 -0.75
N VAL A 33 -1.05 -22.43 -1.00
CA VAL A 33 -2.32 -21.72 -1.24
C VAL A 33 -2.72 -20.90 -0.03
N LYS A 34 -2.69 -21.48 1.17
CA LYS A 34 -3.03 -20.76 2.41
C LYS A 34 -2.06 -19.63 2.72
N SER A 35 -0.77 -19.80 2.43
CA SER A 35 0.23 -18.75 2.59
C SER A 35 -0.07 -17.58 1.66
N ASN A 36 -0.38 -17.85 0.39
CA ASN A 36 -0.72 -16.81 -0.58
C ASN A 36 -2.04 -16.08 -0.23
N GLU A 37 -3.07 -16.81 0.22
CA GLU A 37 -4.32 -16.20 0.69
C GLU A 37 -4.08 -15.27 1.88
N SER A 38 -3.31 -15.72 2.88
CA SER A 38 -2.96 -14.90 4.05
C SER A 38 -2.15 -13.66 3.68
N MET A 39 -1.28 -13.77 2.69
CA MET A 39 -0.50 -12.65 2.16
C MET A 39 -1.39 -11.62 1.48
N LEU A 40 -2.30 -12.06 0.60
CA LEU A 40 -3.26 -11.17 -0.06
C LEU A 40 -4.16 -10.45 0.94
N GLU A 41 -4.63 -11.14 1.98
CA GLU A 41 -5.45 -10.56 3.04
C GLU A 41 -4.69 -9.47 3.82
N ARG A 42 -3.41 -9.71 4.15
CA ARG A 42 -2.56 -8.70 4.80
C ARG A 42 -2.29 -7.49 3.91
N MET A 43 -2.06 -7.71 2.61
CA MET A 43 -1.93 -6.61 1.65
C MET A 43 -3.18 -5.75 1.62
N ASP A 44 -4.34 -6.37 1.45
CA ASP A 44 -5.63 -5.68 1.40
C ASP A 44 -5.86 -4.87 2.68
N GLN A 45 -5.58 -5.47 3.84
CA GLN A 45 -5.66 -4.79 5.12
C GLN A 45 -4.71 -3.59 5.22
N THR A 46 -3.47 -3.73 4.72
CA THR A 46 -2.48 -2.64 4.75
C THR A 46 -2.90 -1.51 3.81
N LEU A 47 -3.36 -1.82 2.60
CA LEU A 47 -3.86 -0.83 1.64
C LEU A 47 -5.10 -0.10 2.20
N THR A 48 -6.03 -0.84 2.79
CA THR A 48 -7.21 -0.26 3.46
C THR A 48 -6.80 0.68 4.60
N ASN A 49 -5.81 0.30 5.40
CA ASN A 49 -5.30 1.17 6.47
C ASN A 49 -4.66 2.44 5.91
N LEU A 50 -3.89 2.34 4.82
CA LEU A 50 -3.31 3.50 4.14
C LEU A 50 -4.39 4.45 3.63
N GLU A 51 -5.43 3.94 2.99
CA GLU A 51 -6.56 4.76 2.52
C GLU A 51 -7.31 5.43 3.68
N ASN A 52 -7.48 4.75 4.80
CA ASN A 52 -8.08 5.34 6.01
C ASN A 52 -7.21 6.46 6.59
N VAL A 53 -5.89 6.31 6.61
CA VAL A 53 -4.96 7.37 7.04
C VAL A 53 -5.07 8.57 6.08
N CYS A 54 -5.12 8.34 4.77
CA CYS A 54 -5.35 9.38 3.77
C CYS A 54 -6.68 10.10 3.99
N TYR A 55 -7.75 9.35 4.24
CA TYR A 55 -9.06 9.90 4.52
C TYR A 55 -9.03 10.84 5.72
N VAL A 56 -8.48 10.39 6.85
CA VAL A 56 -8.37 11.21 8.07
C VAL A 56 -7.56 12.48 7.82
N MET A 57 -6.44 12.39 7.09
CA MET A 57 -5.64 13.56 6.72
C MET A 57 -6.41 14.51 5.79
N ALA A 58 -7.01 13.99 4.73
CA ALA A 58 -7.73 14.77 3.72
C ALA A 58 -8.88 15.60 4.33
N TYR A 59 -9.56 15.06 5.33
CA TYR A 59 -10.66 15.72 6.02
C TYR A 59 -10.24 16.41 7.32
N SER A 60 -8.95 16.48 7.65
CA SER A 60 -8.50 17.30 8.76
C SER A 60 -8.72 18.78 8.46
N SER A 61 -9.13 19.56 9.49
CA SER A 61 -9.36 20.99 9.33
C SER A 61 -8.12 21.74 8.81
N ALA A 62 -6.94 21.29 9.19
CA ALA A 62 -5.67 21.87 8.76
C ALA A 62 -5.44 21.72 7.25
N VAL A 63 -5.67 20.53 6.69
CA VAL A 63 -5.50 20.26 5.25
C VAL A 63 -6.61 20.97 4.46
N GLN A 64 -7.86 20.93 4.95
CA GLN A 64 -8.98 21.61 4.30
C GLN A 64 -8.77 23.12 4.24
N SER A 65 -8.28 23.76 5.32
CA SER A 65 -8.01 25.19 5.34
C SER A 65 -6.93 25.60 4.33
N ILE A 66 -5.79 24.91 4.29
CA ILE A 66 -4.71 25.23 3.34
C ILE A 66 -5.17 25.14 1.89
N LEU A 67 -6.00 24.13 1.57
CA LEU A 67 -6.49 23.94 0.20
C LEU A 67 -7.63 24.89 -0.18
N THR A 68 -8.33 25.45 0.79
CA THR A 68 -9.52 26.31 0.56
C THR A 68 -9.18 27.79 0.61
N ASP A 69 -8.28 28.19 1.50
CA ASP A 69 -7.90 29.60 1.70
C ASP A 69 -6.89 30.06 0.64
N LYS A 70 -7.37 30.49 -0.52
CA LYS A 70 -6.55 31.06 -1.60
C LYS A 70 -5.89 32.39 -1.24
N GLU A 71 -6.28 33.04 -0.13
CA GLU A 71 -5.80 34.36 0.29
C GLU A 71 -4.68 34.32 1.35
N VAL A 72 -4.10 33.16 1.66
CA VAL A 72 -3.01 33.09 2.63
C VAL A 72 -1.72 33.68 2.04
N THR A 73 -1.72 35.01 1.95
CA THR A 73 -0.53 35.82 1.72
C THR A 73 0.12 36.10 3.08
N PHE A 74 0.91 35.09 3.59
CA PHE A 74 1.96 35.27 4.60
C PHE A 74 1.60 35.57 6.09
N PRO A 75 2.38 35.02 7.06
CA PRO A 75 3.60 34.22 6.89
C PRO A 75 3.37 32.71 6.97
N LEU A 76 3.84 32.02 5.98
CA LEU A 76 3.72 30.57 5.71
C LEU A 76 4.04 29.64 6.89
N VAL A 77 4.82 30.06 7.88
CA VAL A 77 5.37 29.18 8.92
C VAL A 77 4.32 28.67 9.89
N ASP A 78 3.33 29.45 10.26
CA ASP A 78 2.35 29.06 11.29
C ASP A 78 1.21 28.18 10.73
N TYR A 79 0.84 28.35 9.46
CA TYR A 79 -0.18 27.51 8.82
C TYR A 79 0.29 26.10 8.48
N HIS A 80 1.58 25.92 8.22
CA HIS A 80 2.15 24.62 7.90
C HIS A 80 2.27 23.67 9.11
N LYS A 81 2.37 24.24 10.32
CA LYS A 81 2.58 23.44 11.54
C LYS A 81 1.44 22.46 11.82
N PRO A 82 0.15 22.81 11.75
CA PRO A 82 -0.93 21.85 11.95
C PRO A 82 -0.95 20.72 10.91
N VAL A 83 -0.66 21.04 9.62
CA VAL A 83 -0.59 20.02 8.57
C VAL A 83 0.60 19.09 8.78
N ARG A 84 1.78 19.62 9.15
CA ARG A 84 2.94 18.81 9.50
C ARG A 84 2.66 17.89 10.69
N THR A 85 1.87 18.33 11.66
CA THR A 85 1.43 17.49 12.77
C THR A 85 0.54 16.35 12.28
N SER A 86 -0.38 16.62 11.35
CA SER A 86 -1.19 15.56 10.72
C SER A 86 -0.33 14.54 9.96
N PHE A 87 0.72 15.00 9.26
CA PHE A 87 1.68 14.11 8.60
C PHE A 87 2.46 13.26 9.61
N ALA A 88 2.91 13.85 10.72
CA ALA A 88 3.61 13.11 11.78
C ALA A 88 2.73 12.01 12.39
N VAL A 89 1.43 12.28 12.57
CA VAL A 89 0.46 11.26 13.00
C VAL A 89 0.33 10.15 11.97
N ALA A 90 0.28 10.48 10.67
CA ALA A 90 0.19 9.49 9.61
C ALA A 90 1.41 8.55 9.59
N PHE A 91 2.64 9.09 9.73
CA PHE A 91 3.85 8.28 9.86
C PHE A 91 3.82 7.36 11.09
N ALA A 92 3.28 7.84 12.21
CA ALA A 92 3.14 7.03 13.42
C ALA A 92 2.10 5.92 13.27
N CYS A 93 1.01 6.17 12.51
CA CYS A 93 -0.06 5.21 12.27
C CYS A 93 0.31 4.13 11.24
N SER A 94 1.20 4.44 10.30
CA SER A 94 1.60 3.50 9.24
C SER A 94 3.10 3.62 8.94
N PRO A 95 3.93 2.69 9.44
CA PRO A 95 5.37 2.66 9.15
C PRO A 95 5.70 2.44 7.67
N ALA A 96 4.75 1.95 6.88
CA ALA A 96 4.93 1.80 5.44
C ALA A 96 5.01 3.14 4.70
N ILE A 97 4.49 4.22 5.30
CA ILE A 97 4.56 5.57 4.73
C ILE A 97 5.96 6.13 4.97
N ILE A 98 6.69 6.44 3.90
CA ILE A 98 8.01 7.07 3.97
C ILE A 98 8.01 8.54 3.54
N GLY A 99 6.99 8.98 2.82
CA GLY A 99 6.83 10.36 2.37
C GLY A 99 5.39 10.74 2.12
N ILE A 100 5.06 12.01 2.36
CA ILE A 100 3.74 12.60 2.11
C ILE A 100 3.93 13.95 1.44
N GLY A 101 3.23 14.17 0.32
CA GLY A 101 3.13 15.45 -0.37
C GLY A 101 1.68 15.93 -0.43
N LEU A 102 1.46 17.22 -0.24
CA LEU A 102 0.18 17.92 -0.42
C LEU A 102 0.26 18.82 -1.66
N TYR A 103 -0.70 18.69 -2.51
CA TYR A 103 -0.81 19.41 -3.79
C TYR A 103 -2.20 20.03 -3.91
N ASP A 104 -2.26 21.18 -4.58
CA ASP A 104 -3.53 21.83 -4.88
C ASP A 104 -4.28 21.14 -6.05
N ASN A 105 -5.41 21.71 -6.43
CA ASN A 105 -6.22 21.18 -7.53
C ASN A 105 -5.56 21.37 -8.92
N GLU A 106 -4.53 22.20 -9.03
CA GLU A 106 -3.74 22.44 -10.24
C GLU A 106 -2.46 21.59 -10.26
N LEU A 107 -2.36 20.58 -9.35
CA LEU A 107 -1.21 19.70 -9.16
C LEU A 107 0.05 20.42 -8.67
N THR A 108 -0.09 21.68 -8.19
CA THR A 108 1.04 22.45 -7.69
C THR A 108 1.41 22.00 -6.28
N TYR A 109 2.69 21.89 -6.03
CA TYR A 109 3.22 21.54 -4.72
C TYR A 109 2.92 22.61 -3.66
N LEU A 110 2.43 22.19 -2.51
CA LEU A 110 2.19 23.05 -1.36
C LEU A 110 3.11 22.72 -0.19
N LEU A 111 3.18 21.47 0.21
CA LEU A 111 3.91 21.03 1.40
C LEU A 111 4.26 19.54 1.31
N SER A 112 5.41 19.16 1.87
CA SER A 112 5.76 17.74 2.03
C SER A 112 6.44 17.45 3.36
N SER A 113 6.51 16.16 3.71
CA SER A 113 7.27 15.63 4.83
C SER A 113 7.77 14.22 4.49
N GLY A 114 8.93 13.85 5.04
CA GLY A 114 9.56 12.59 4.74
C GLY A 114 10.17 12.55 3.33
N ASN A 115 10.33 11.34 2.79
CA ASN A 115 10.88 11.09 1.46
C ASN A 115 9.76 11.16 0.40
N ASN A 116 9.33 12.38 0.05
CA ASN A 116 8.38 12.59 -1.03
C ASN A 116 9.07 12.43 -2.40
N LEU A 117 8.61 11.49 -3.23
CA LEU A 117 9.22 11.16 -4.53
C LEU A 117 9.30 12.35 -5.49
N PHE A 118 8.28 13.20 -5.51
CA PHE A 118 8.26 14.36 -6.41
C PHE A 118 8.95 15.59 -5.83
N GLY A 119 9.41 15.54 -4.56
CA GLY A 119 10.03 16.70 -3.92
C GLY A 119 9.09 17.91 -3.95
N VAL A 120 9.53 18.99 -4.61
CA VAL A 120 8.77 20.21 -4.83
C VAL A 120 8.15 20.33 -6.24
N GLU A 121 8.31 19.26 -7.05
CA GLU A 121 7.76 19.24 -8.42
C GLU A 121 6.25 19.02 -8.40
N PRO A 122 5.53 19.50 -9.44
CA PRO A 122 4.11 19.22 -9.58
C PRO A 122 3.87 17.72 -9.83
N LEU A 123 2.69 17.24 -9.44
CA LEU A 123 2.27 15.89 -9.80
C LEU A 123 2.11 15.75 -11.32
N PRO A 124 2.31 14.54 -11.88
CA PRO A 124 2.06 14.29 -13.30
C PRO A 124 0.64 14.67 -13.73
N GLU A 125 0.49 15.17 -14.95
CA GLU A 125 -0.80 15.65 -15.49
C GLU A 125 -1.91 14.58 -15.54
N ASP A 126 -1.55 13.31 -15.67
CA ASP A 126 -2.50 12.20 -15.63
C ASP A 126 -3.21 12.08 -14.27
N CYS A 127 -2.59 12.57 -13.18
CA CYS A 127 -3.19 12.66 -11.86
C CYS A 127 -4.40 13.61 -11.82
N TYR A 128 -4.51 14.57 -12.74
CA TYR A 128 -5.62 15.53 -12.76
C TYR A 128 -7.00 14.86 -12.86
N ARG A 129 -7.08 13.73 -13.55
CA ARG A 129 -8.33 12.99 -13.81
C ARG A 129 -8.71 12.03 -12.67
N ILE A 130 -7.85 11.86 -11.67
CA ILE A 130 -8.09 10.94 -10.56
C ILE A 130 -9.28 11.42 -9.74
N SER A 131 -10.30 10.57 -9.60
CA SER A 131 -11.49 10.81 -8.79
C SER A 131 -11.63 9.86 -7.59
N THR A 132 -10.82 8.80 -7.57
CA THR A 132 -10.72 7.81 -6.49
C THR A 132 -9.26 7.56 -6.17
N PRO A 133 -8.90 7.02 -5.00
CA PRO A 133 -7.53 6.66 -4.69
C PRO A 133 -6.92 5.77 -5.78
N GLN A 134 -5.68 6.05 -6.19
CA GLN A 134 -4.97 5.26 -7.20
C GLN A 134 -3.54 5.00 -6.76
N TYR A 135 -3.07 3.79 -7.06
CA TYR A 135 -1.71 3.34 -6.80
C TYR A 135 -0.90 3.35 -8.09
N HIS A 136 0.27 3.97 -8.04
CA HIS A 136 1.21 4.05 -9.15
C HIS A 136 2.54 3.47 -8.73
N VAL A 137 3.14 2.65 -9.59
CA VAL A 137 4.52 2.20 -9.40
C VAL A 137 5.43 3.24 -10.04
N VAL A 138 6.29 3.85 -9.24
CA VAL A 138 7.26 4.85 -9.68
C VAL A 138 8.65 4.29 -9.57
N VAL A 139 9.42 4.38 -10.65
CA VAL A 139 10.84 3.98 -10.68
C VAL A 139 11.67 5.24 -10.80
N GLN A 140 12.46 5.56 -9.78
CA GLN A 140 13.35 6.70 -9.75
C GLN A 140 14.73 6.26 -9.26
N ASP A 141 15.78 6.64 -10.00
CA ASP A 141 17.20 6.40 -9.64
C ASP A 141 17.51 4.95 -9.22
N LYS A 142 16.91 3.95 -9.90
CA LYS A 142 17.01 2.51 -9.62
C LYS A 142 16.27 2.04 -8.36
N ALA A 143 15.53 2.91 -7.69
CA ALA A 143 14.61 2.53 -6.62
C ALA A 143 13.18 2.44 -7.16
N THR A 144 12.46 1.40 -6.77
CA THR A 144 11.03 1.27 -7.06
C THR A 144 10.26 1.62 -5.79
N ALA A 145 9.30 2.52 -5.92
CA ALA A 145 8.42 2.87 -4.83
C ALA A 145 6.96 2.81 -5.30
N LEU A 146 6.07 2.55 -4.38
CA LEU A 146 4.63 2.62 -4.61
C LEU A 146 4.14 4.01 -4.18
N LEU A 147 3.43 4.68 -5.06
CA LEU A 147 2.83 5.98 -4.81
C LEU A 147 1.32 5.81 -4.74
N LEU A 148 0.71 6.24 -3.63
CA LEU A 148 -0.74 6.39 -3.53
C LEU A 148 -1.10 7.85 -3.76
N VAL A 149 -1.86 8.14 -4.80
CA VAL A 149 -2.45 9.46 -5.05
C VAL A 149 -3.90 9.44 -4.58
N TYR A 150 -4.20 10.28 -3.60
CA TYR A 150 -5.50 10.38 -2.96
C TYR A 150 -6.14 11.74 -3.25
N PRO A 151 -7.26 11.81 -3.98
CA PRO A 151 -7.94 13.07 -4.27
C PRO A 151 -8.66 13.60 -3.03
N ILE A 152 -8.52 14.90 -2.75
CA ILE A 152 -9.14 15.58 -1.63
C ILE A 152 -10.35 16.35 -2.12
N TYR A 153 -11.47 16.13 -1.47
CA TYR A 153 -12.71 16.85 -1.73
C TYR A 153 -13.02 17.79 -0.59
N ARG A 154 -13.67 18.92 -0.92
CA ARG A 154 -14.12 19.87 0.09
C ARG A 154 -15.10 19.20 1.05
N ASP A 155 -14.88 19.36 2.34
CA ASP A 155 -15.84 18.95 3.35
C ASP A 155 -17.06 19.89 3.28
N SER A 156 -18.09 19.46 2.57
CA SER A 156 -19.37 20.16 2.52
C SER A 156 -20.28 19.61 3.61
N ARG A 157 -20.37 20.31 4.71
CA ARG A 157 -21.34 20.02 5.79
C ARG A 157 -22.81 20.20 5.37
N VAL A 158 -23.03 20.60 4.14
CA VAL A 158 -24.35 20.75 3.51
C VAL A 158 -24.48 19.64 2.48
N ASP A 159 -25.65 19.02 2.39
CA ASP A 159 -26.04 17.95 1.44
C ASP A 159 -25.89 18.38 -0.03
N SER A 160 -24.72 18.83 -0.43
CA SER A 160 -24.45 19.16 -1.82
C SER A 160 -24.04 17.86 -2.54
N VAL A 161 -24.85 17.47 -3.51
CA VAL A 161 -24.64 16.34 -4.43
C VAL A 161 -23.31 16.47 -5.19
N ILE A 162 -22.71 17.66 -5.23
CA ILE A 162 -21.51 17.96 -6.00
C ILE A 162 -20.28 17.96 -5.08
N LYS A 163 -19.46 16.92 -5.19
CA LYS A 163 -18.14 16.89 -4.56
C LYS A 163 -17.15 17.75 -5.35
N VAL A 164 -16.68 18.82 -4.77
CA VAL A 164 -15.66 19.70 -5.36
C VAL A 164 -14.29 19.21 -4.93
N LYS A 165 -13.48 18.78 -5.90
CA LYS A 165 -12.09 18.39 -5.66
C LYS A 165 -11.26 19.66 -5.43
N ILE A 166 -10.47 19.70 -4.34
CA ILE A 166 -9.69 20.84 -3.92
C ILE A 166 -8.18 20.59 -3.90
N GLY A 167 -7.74 19.33 -4.00
CA GLY A 167 -6.32 18.99 -4.03
C GLY A 167 -6.08 17.50 -3.96
N TYR A 168 -4.82 17.13 -3.67
CA TYR A 168 -4.35 15.76 -3.64
C TYR A 168 -3.35 15.53 -2.51
N LEU A 169 -3.39 14.34 -1.93
CA LEU A 169 -2.29 13.76 -1.16
C LEU A 169 -1.53 12.76 -2.04
N ALA A 170 -0.22 12.89 -2.07
CA ALA A 170 0.67 11.92 -2.69
C ALA A 170 1.48 11.23 -1.59
N ILE A 171 1.24 9.94 -1.37
CA ILE A 171 1.89 9.17 -0.31
C ILE A 171 2.86 8.19 -0.93
N THR A 172 4.13 8.35 -0.58
CA THR A 172 5.19 7.42 -0.94
C THR A 172 5.22 6.27 0.06
N ILE A 173 5.07 5.06 -0.45
CA ILE A 173 5.10 3.83 0.32
C ILE A 173 6.47 3.18 0.11
N GLY A 174 7.15 2.87 1.21
CA GLY A 174 8.48 2.27 1.17
C GLY A 174 8.48 0.85 0.63
N ASP A 175 9.63 0.45 0.15
CA ASP A 175 9.88 -0.89 -0.40
C ASP A 175 9.80 -2.02 0.65
N GLY A 176 9.78 -1.69 1.94
CA GLY A 176 9.61 -2.66 3.03
C GLY A 176 8.37 -3.52 2.87
N LEU A 177 7.24 -2.92 2.45
CA LEU A 177 6.01 -3.66 2.16
C LEU A 177 6.22 -4.67 1.02
N LEU A 178 6.88 -4.24 -0.07
CA LEU A 178 7.15 -5.09 -1.23
C LEU A 178 8.19 -6.18 -0.90
N LYS A 179 9.19 -5.86 -0.07
CA LYS A 179 10.19 -6.84 0.39
C LYS A 179 9.59 -7.89 1.30
N GLU A 180 8.76 -7.53 2.25
CA GLU A 180 8.03 -8.50 3.09
C GLU A 180 7.23 -9.49 2.24
N LEU A 181 6.65 -9.03 1.14
CA LEU A 181 5.91 -9.84 0.21
C LEU A 181 6.80 -10.81 -0.57
N VAL A 182 7.97 -10.34 -1.03
CA VAL A 182 8.92 -11.15 -1.81
C VAL A 182 9.66 -12.15 -0.92
N GLU A 183 10.15 -11.75 0.24
CA GLU A 183 10.87 -12.64 1.17
C GLU A 183 10.01 -13.79 1.68
N GLN A 184 8.71 -13.58 1.86
CA GLN A 184 7.78 -14.66 2.21
C GLN A 184 7.54 -15.63 1.05
N SER A 185 7.61 -15.18 -0.22
CA SER A 185 7.50 -16.08 -1.37
C SER A 185 8.73 -16.95 -1.53
N ASP A 186 9.94 -16.44 -1.26
CA ASP A 186 11.19 -17.21 -1.34
C ASP A 186 11.28 -18.32 -0.27
N HIS A 187 10.67 -18.10 0.90
CA HIS A 187 10.59 -19.16 1.93
C HIS A 187 9.69 -20.33 1.52
N VAL A 188 8.75 -20.12 0.62
CA VAL A 188 7.87 -21.19 0.10
C VAL A 188 8.60 -22.02 -0.95
N GLU A 189 9.47 -21.42 -1.77
CA GLU A 189 10.29 -22.16 -2.76
C GLU A 189 11.38 -23.00 -2.10
N ALA A 190 11.91 -22.61 -0.94
CA ALA A 190 12.95 -23.34 -0.23
C ALA A 190 12.46 -24.63 0.47
N VAL A 191 11.16 -24.85 0.56
CA VAL A 191 10.52 -26.04 1.21
C VAL A 191 9.97 -27.05 0.17
N SER A 192 10.03 -26.72 -1.11
CA SER A 192 9.62 -27.60 -2.23
C SER A 192 10.81 -28.37 -2.80
#